data_870bf3331b6a58b9320b5b1875bfe780
#
_entry.id   870bf3331b6a58b9320b5b1875bfe780
#
_cell.length_a   1.000
_cell.length_b   1.000
_cell.length_c   1.000
_cell.angle_alpha   90.00
_cell.angle_beta   90.00
_cell.angle_gamma   90.00
#
_symmetry.space_group_name_H-M   'P 1'
#
loop_
_entity.id
_entity.type
_entity.pdbx_description
1 polymer ?
#
loop_
_entity_poly.entity_id
_entity_poly.type
_entity_poly.pdbx_seq_one_letter_code
_entity_poly.pdbx_strand_id
1 'polypeptide(L)'
;MLVGVQPQGQGTIRVVDAKLHGIVVTESKLNYHGSITIDTDILEAARLLPLEYVYIWNKHSGSRIETYVLPGPRGSGVVCLNGAAARTCQVGDEIIVASSREIPVSDYHDGFSCRVLTFDQSGELPNRVAEKLEYRVAARDDGTEFVIMDMATGREWIG
;
A
#
# COMPACT_ATOMS: atom_id res chain seq x y z
N MET A 1 -14.13 3.32 -17.27
CA MET A 1 -13.40 2.79 -18.43
C MET A 1 -12.59 3.90 -19.08
N LEU A 2 -11.28 3.77 -19.11
CA LEU A 2 -10.40 4.71 -19.80
C LEU A 2 -10.24 4.27 -21.26
N VAL A 3 -11.29 4.45 -22.04
CA VAL A 3 -11.25 4.16 -23.47
C VAL A 3 -10.35 5.16 -24.16
N GLY A 4 -9.35 4.69 -24.86
CA GLY A 4 -8.54 5.48 -25.76
C GLY A 4 -7.30 6.16 -25.18
N VAL A 5 -6.95 5.95 -23.90
CA VAL A 5 -5.65 6.36 -23.40
C VAL A 5 -4.66 5.22 -23.60
N GLN A 6 -4.10 5.17 -24.79
CA GLN A 6 -2.90 4.36 -25.02
C GLN A 6 -1.69 5.20 -24.59
N PRO A 7 -0.88 4.75 -23.60
CA PRO A 7 0.41 5.38 -23.40
C PRO A 7 1.19 5.31 -24.70
N GLN A 8 1.51 6.46 -25.20
CA GLN A 8 2.27 6.57 -26.43
C GLN A 8 3.73 6.28 -26.09
N GLY A 9 4.27 5.21 -26.67
CA GLY A 9 5.70 5.05 -26.75
C GLY A 9 6.32 3.93 -25.92
N GLN A 10 7.58 3.72 -26.22
CA GLN A 10 8.51 2.88 -25.47
C GLN A 10 8.96 3.65 -24.23
N GLY A 11 9.08 3.00 -23.08
CA GLY A 11 9.53 3.62 -21.85
C GLY A 11 8.95 2.93 -20.63
N THR A 12 9.12 3.56 -19.48
CA THR A 12 8.62 3.08 -18.20
C THR A 12 7.54 4.01 -17.65
N ILE A 13 6.66 3.44 -16.85
CA ILE A 13 5.66 4.17 -16.08
C ILE A 13 5.78 3.78 -14.61
N ARG A 14 5.66 4.76 -13.72
CA ARG A 14 5.62 4.54 -12.28
C ARG A 14 4.19 4.23 -11.84
N VAL A 15 4.02 3.11 -11.18
CA VAL A 15 2.72 2.61 -10.72
C VAL A 15 2.72 2.35 -9.23
N VAL A 16 1.55 2.38 -8.60
CA VAL A 16 1.37 1.88 -7.22
C VAL A 16 1.50 0.36 -7.24
N ASP A 17 2.33 -0.19 -6.37
CA ASP A 17 2.57 -1.64 -6.29
C ASP A 17 1.85 -2.29 -5.11
N ALA A 18 1.83 -1.61 -3.96
CA ALA A 18 1.10 -2.03 -2.77
C ALA A 18 0.56 -0.82 -2.03
N LYS A 19 -0.57 -1.00 -1.32
CA LYS A 19 -1.17 0.06 -0.52
C LYS A 19 -1.81 -0.53 0.74
N LEU A 20 -1.41 0.03 1.89
CA LEU A 20 -2.07 -0.19 3.17
C LEU A 20 -2.96 1.02 3.43
N HIS A 21 -4.27 0.85 3.31
CA HIS A 21 -5.22 1.96 3.39
C HIS A 21 -5.89 2.03 4.75
N GLY A 22 -5.59 3.08 5.51
CA GLY A 22 -6.21 3.31 6.81
C GLY A 22 -5.63 2.49 7.94
N ILE A 23 -4.35 2.13 7.85
CA ILE A 23 -3.63 1.50 8.96
C ILE A 23 -3.33 2.52 10.06
N VAL A 24 -3.34 2.11 11.31
CA VAL A 24 -3.21 3.00 12.47
C VAL A 24 -1.83 2.86 13.10
N VAL A 25 -1.21 3.99 13.42
CA VAL A 25 0.08 4.06 14.12
C VAL A 25 -0.10 3.56 15.54
N THR A 26 0.67 2.54 15.94
CA THR A 26 0.64 1.97 17.28
C THR A 26 1.77 2.45 18.17
N GLU A 27 2.90 2.83 17.58
CA GLU A 27 4.08 3.32 18.29
C GLU A 27 4.79 4.42 17.50
N SER A 28 5.52 5.28 18.20
CA SER A 28 6.32 6.34 17.60
C SER A 28 7.60 6.53 18.44
N LYS A 29 8.75 6.26 17.83
CA LYS A 29 10.07 6.23 18.50
C LYS A 29 11.03 7.20 17.84
N LEU A 30 11.10 8.42 18.40
CA LEU A 30 11.95 9.49 17.85
C LEU A 30 13.44 9.16 17.89
N ASN A 31 13.91 8.58 18.98
CA ASN A 31 15.33 8.26 19.20
C ASN A 31 15.65 6.84 18.70
N TYR A 32 15.38 6.58 17.46
CA TYR A 32 15.64 5.30 16.80
C TYR A 32 16.06 5.53 15.34
N HIS A 33 16.58 4.51 14.68
CA HIS A 33 16.92 4.61 13.27
C HIS A 33 15.66 4.87 12.44
N GLY A 34 15.72 5.83 11.50
CA GLY A 34 14.58 6.23 10.68
C GLY A 34 14.01 5.08 9.85
N SER A 35 12.71 4.81 9.97
CA SER A 35 12.02 3.74 9.23
C SER A 35 10.54 3.68 9.65
N ILE A 36 9.79 2.76 9.04
CA ILE A 36 8.50 2.31 9.55
C ILE A 36 8.56 0.80 9.79
N THR A 37 8.30 0.38 11.04
CA THR A 37 8.19 -1.04 11.38
C THR A 37 6.73 -1.46 11.27
N ILE A 38 6.46 -2.50 10.51
CA ILE A 38 5.11 -3.03 10.28
C ILE A 38 5.11 -4.53 10.55
N ASP A 39 4.03 -5.03 11.16
CA ASP A 39 3.79 -6.45 11.38
C ASP A 39 4.11 -7.26 10.11
N THR A 40 4.92 -8.30 10.27
CA THR A 40 5.38 -9.13 9.15
C THR A 40 4.22 -9.80 8.40
N ASP A 41 3.15 -10.20 9.10
CA ASP A 41 1.98 -10.80 8.43
C ASP A 41 1.27 -9.79 7.51
N ILE A 42 1.25 -8.53 7.90
CA ILE A 42 0.70 -7.44 7.06
C ILE A 42 1.60 -7.21 5.84
N LEU A 43 2.93 -7.18 6.04
CA LEU A 43 3.88 -7.02 4.94
C LEU A 43 3.73 -8.15 3.91
N GLU A 44 3.66 -9.39 4.36
CA GLU A 44 3.48 -10.54 3.46
C GLU A 44 2.15 -10.47 2.72
N ALA A 45 1.06 -10.13 3.40
CA ALA A 45 -0.25 -9.97 2.78
C ALA A 45 -0.26 -8.89 1.70
N ALA A 46 0.49 -7.81 1.90
CA ALA A 46 0.63 -6.71 0.95
C ALA A 46 1.72 -6.94 -0.10
N ARG A 47 2.56 -7.96 0.07
CA ARG A 47 3.76 -8.23 -0.76
C ARG A 47 4.80 -7.11 -0.67
N LEU A 48 4.87 -6.45 0.49
CA LEU A 48 5.93 -5.49 0.81
C LEU A 48 7.15 -6.22 1.35
N LEU A 49 8.31 -5.83 0.88
CA LEU A 49 9.59 -6.45 1.25
C LEU A 49 10.33 -5.61 2.29
N PRO A 50 11.06 -6.22 3.22
CA PRO A 50 11.97 -5.49 4.11
C PRO A 50 12.94 -4.62 3.33
N LEU A 51 13.15 -3.38 3.81
CA LEU A 51 13.97 -2.33 3.19
C LEU A 51 13.37 -1.69 1.93
N GLU A 52 12.20 -2.10 1.50
CA GLU A 52 11.50 -1.44 0.40
C GLU A 52 11.07 -0.01 0.82
N TYR A 53 11.30 0.96 -0.07
CA TYR A 53 10.86 2.33 0.16
C TYR A 53 9.35 2.45 0.02
N VAL A 54 8.74 3.21 0.94
CA VAL A 54 7.31 3.46 0.97
C VAL A 54 7.03 4.94 1.22
N TYR A 55 5.90 5.39 0.70
CA TYR A 55 5.30 6.67 1.05
C TYR A 55 4.39 6.47 2.26
N ILE A 56 4.37 7.45 3.14
CA ILE A 56 3.45 7.50 4.27
C ILE A 56 2.66 8.81 4.17
N TRP A 57 1.36 8.67 4.05
CA TRP A 57 0.44 9.79 3.97
C TRP A 57 -0.44 9.79 5.22
N ASN A 58 -0.29 10.81 6.06
CA ASN A 58 -1.06 10.94 7.29
C ASN A 58 -2.40 11.61 6.99
N LYS A 59 -3.50 10.92 7.28
CA LYS A 59 -4.86 11.41 7.02
C LYS A 59 -5.25 12.53 7.99
N HIS A 60 -4.65 12.62 9.16
CA HIS A 60 -4.96 13.63 10.18
C HIS A 60 -4.20 14.93 9.96
N SER A 61 -2.91 14.86 9.65
CA SER A 61 -2.05 16.04 9.46
C SER A 61 -1.87 16.47 8.02
N GLY A 62 -2.12 15.56 7.07
CA GLY A 62 -1.82 15.77 5.66
C GLY A 62 -0.33 15.65 5.32
N SER A 63 0.53 15.30 6.28
CA SER A 63 1.96 15.12 6.01
C SER A 63 2.19 13.99 5.04
N ARG A 64 3.18 14.16 4.17
CA ARG A 64 3.59 13.18 3.17
C ARG A 64 5.09 13.00 3.27
N ILE A 65 5.53 11.81 3.63
CA ILE A 65 6.93 11.47 3.80
C ILE A 65 7.27 10.18 3.05
N GLU A 66 8.54 9.92 2.95
CA GLU A 66 9.09 8.72 2.35
C GLU A 66 10.10 8.10 3.32
N THR A 67 10.03 6.79 3.50
CA THR A 67 10.96 6.03 4.32
C THR A 67 11.00 4.57 3.84
N TYR A 68 11.61 3.68 4.56
CA TYR A 68 11.68 2.25 4.22
C TYR A 68 11.10 1.38 5.33
N VAL A 69 10.72 0.17 4.96
CA VAL A 69 10.00 -0.78 5.82
C VAL A 69 10.98 -1.67 6.59
N LEU A 70 10.70 -1.88 7.87
CA LEU A 70 11.29 -2.93 8.70
C LEU A 70 10.21 -3.92 9.15
N PRO A 71 10.52 -5.24 9.21
CA PRO A 71 9.58 -6.22 9.69
C PRO A 71 9.42 -6.14 11.21
N GLY A 72 8.19 -6.14 11.68
CA GLY A 72 7.82 -6.23 13.08
C GLY A 72 7.32 -7.63 13.47
N PRO A 73 7.07 -7.88 14.77
CA PRO A 73 6.58 -9.17 15.25
C PRO A 73 5.29 -9.59 14.56
N ARG A 74 5.24 -10.85 14.13
CA ARG A 74 4.06 -11.43 13.48
C ARG A 74 2.85 -11.42 14.40
N GLY A 75 1.70 -11.03 13.86
CA GLY A 75 0.43 -11.03 14.57
C GLY A 75 0.29 -9.93 15.62
N SER A 76 1.26 -9.02 15.71
CA SER A 76 1.23 -7.93 16.69
C SER A 76 0.35 -6.75 16.26
N GLY A 77 0.13 -6.59 14.98
CA GLY A 77 -0.51 -5.41 14.42
C GLY A 77 0.33 -4.14 14.53
N VAL A 78 1.63 -4.26 14.84
CA VAL A 78 2.50 -3.10 15.08
C VAL A 78 2.66 -2.25 13.82
N VAL A 79 2.55 -0.94 14.02
CA VAL A 79 2.95 0.10 13.07
C VAL A 79 3.70 1.15 13.87
N CYS A 80 5.02 1.14 13.76
CA CYS A 80 5.89 2.02 14.52
C CYS A 80 6.68 2.94 13.60
N LEU A 81 6.51 4.24 13.77
CA LEU A 81 7.33 5.25 13.09
C LEU A 81 8.61 5.46 13.89
N ASN A 82 9.76 5.35 13.23
CA ASN A 82 11.07 5.43 13.86
C ASN A 82 11.84 6.67 13.38
N GLY A 83 12.59 7.29 14.29
CA GLY A 83 13.47 8.41 13.96
C GLY A 83 12.69 9.65 13.50
N ALA A 84 13.18 10.32 12.46
CA ALA A 84 12.57 11.55 11.94
C ALA A 84 11.11 11.38 11.52
N ALA A 85 10.73 10.21 11.01
CA ALA A 85 9.36 9.88 10.64
C ALA A 85 8.38 9.99 11.84
N ALA A 86 8.86 9.72 13.06
CA ALA A 86 8.08 9.84 14.30
C ALA A 86 7.57 11.26 14.57
N ARG A 87 8.20 12.29 13.98
CA ARG A 87 7.74 13.68 14.07
C ARG A 87 6.49 13.96 13.23
N THR A 88 6.20 13.14 12.25
CA THR A 88 5.13 13.36 11.28
C THR A 88 3.87 12.53 11.56
N CYS A 89 3.98 11.53 12.43
CA CYS A 89 2.89 10.63 12.76
C CYS A 89 2.88 10.34 14.26
N GLN A 90 1.72 10.51 14.86
CA GLN A 90 1.50 10.20 16.29
C GLN A 90 0.76 8.87 16.45
N VAL A 91 0.91 8.24 17.60
CA VAL A 91 0.11 7.07 17.98
C VAL A 91 -1.38 7.39 17.84
N GLY A 92 -2.12 6.53 17.16
CA GLY A 92 -3.54 6.72 16.87
C GLY A 92 -3.83 7.38 15.52
N ASP A 93 -2.84 7.95 14.85
CA ASP A 93 -3.05 8.51 13.52
C ASP A 93 -3.36 7.41 12.51
N GLU A 94 -4.36 7.65 11.69
CA GLU A 94 -4.67 6.80 10.54
C GLU A 94 -3.83 7.26 9.35
N ILE A 95 -3.07 6.33 8.80
CA ILE A 95 -2.14 6.61 7.71
C ILE A 95 -2.41 5.71 6.49
N ILE A 96 -1.89 6.13 5.36
CA ILE A 96 -1.80 5.31 4.16
C ILE A 96 -0.32 5.05 3.91
N VAL A 97 0.03 3.78 3.73
CA VAL A 97 1.38 3.35 3.35
C VAL A 97 1.30 2.77 1.94
N ALA A 98 2.08 3.30 1.02
CA ALA A 98 2.08 2.84 -0.37
C ALA A 98 3.49 2.65 -0.89
N SER A 99 3.70 1.61 -1.66
CA SER A 99 4.92 1.44 -2.47
C SER A 99 4.64 1.73 -3.93
N SER A 100 5.70 2.04 -4.67
CA SER A 100 5.62 2.21 -6.12
C SER A 100 6.80 1.49 -6.77
N ARG A 101 6.62 1.15 -8.04
CA ARG A 101 7.70 0.65 -8.89
C ARG A 101 7.56 1.18 -10.30
N GLU A 102 8.64 1.16 -11.03
CA GLU A 102 8.62 1.43 -12.46
C GLU A 102 8.49 0.12 -13.23
N ILE A 103 7.62 0.12 -14.20
CA ILE A 103 7.41 -1.01 -15.11
C ILE A 103 7.47 -0.53 -16.55
N PRO A 104 7.86 -1.39 -17.51
CA PRO A 104 7.69 -1.09 -18.92
C PRO A 104 6.22 -0.77 -19.23
N VAL A 105 5.99 0.20 -20.11
CA VAL A 105 4.64 0.56 -20.54
C VAL A 105 3.92 -0.64 -21.18
N SER A 106 4.67 -1.50 -21.87
CA SER A 106 4.13 -2.75 -22.42
C SER A 106 3.54 -3.66 -21.35
N ASP A 107 4.22 -3.79 -20.18
CA ASP A 107 3.76 -4.63 -19.08
C ASP A 107 2.45 -4.10 -18.49
N TYR A 108 2.31 -2.76 -18.41
CA TYR A 108 1.06 -2.13 -17.99
C TYR A 108 -0.10 -2.53 -18.92
N HIS A 109 0.12 -2.53 -20.22
CA HIS A 109 -0.90 -2.91 -21.22
C HIS A 109 -1.22 -4.40 -21.22
N ASP A 110 -0.24 -5.25 -20.91
CA ASP A 110 -0.44 -6.69 -20.82
C ASP A 110 -1.24 -7.11 -19.59
N GLY A 111 -1.45 -6.16 -18.68
CA GLY A 111 -2.19 -6.33 -17.43
C GLY A 111 -1.30 -6.12 -16.22
N PHE A 112 -1.74 -5.23 -15.35
CA PHE A 112 -1.04 -4.87 -14.12
C PHE A 112 -1.98 -4.93 -12.92
N SER A 113 -1.46 -5.37 -11.78
CA SER A 113 -2.23 -5.33 -10.55
C SER A 113 -1.40 -4.86 -9.37
N CYS A 114 -2.03 -4.18 -8.41
CA CYS A 114 -1.46 -3.88 -7.11
C CYS A 114 -2.34 -4.41 -5.98
N ARG A 115 -1.71 -4.75 -4.86
CA ARG A 115 -2.40 -5.20 -3.67
C ARG A 115 -2.81 -4.01 -2.80
N VAL A 116 -4.07 -3.98 -2.39
CA VAL A 116 -4.59 -2.98 -1.44
C VAL A 116 -5.22 -3.70 -0.25
N LEU A 117 -4.75 -3.36 0.95
CA LEU A 117 -5.31 -3.88 2.19
C LEU A 117 -6.10 -2.77 2.90
N THR A 118 -7.24 -3.13 3.46
CA THR A 118 -7.98 -2.31 4.42
C THR A 118 -7.93 -2.97 5.81
N PHE A 119 -8.25 -2.22 6.85
CA PHE A 119 -8.02 -2.63 8.23
C PHE A 119 -9.26 -2.43 9.10
N ASP A 120 -9.42 -3.32 10.07
CA ASP A 120 -10.45 -3.26 11.09
C ASP A 120 -9.78 -3.03 12.45
N GLN A 121 -10.22 -1.98 13.15
CA GLN A 121 -9.70 -1.59 14.46
C GLN A 121 -10.66 -1.96 15.60
N SER A 122 -11.72 -2.71 15.33
CA SER A 122 -12.75 -3.07 16.32
C SER A 122 -12.33 -4.20 17.28
N GLY A 123 -11.27 -4.95 16.94
CA GLY A 123 -10.76 -6.07 17.72
C GLY A 123 -9.82 -5.65 18.84
N GLU A 124 -9.36 -6.62 19.63
CA GLU A 124 -8.39 -6.41 20.72
C GLU A 124 -7.00 -6.03 20.19
N LEU A 125 -6.59 -6.65 19.06
CA LEU A 125 -5.34 -6.32 18.39
C LEU A 125 -5.58 -5.25 17.31
N PRO A 126 -4.67 -4.27 17.20
CA PRO A 126 -4.77 -3.25 16.16
C PRO A 126 -4.49 -3.82 14.77
N ASN A 127 -4.97 -3.13 13.76
CA ASN A 127 -4.59 -3.34 12.37
C ASN A 127 -4.87 -4.76 11.85
N ARG A 128 -6.00 -5.35 12.26
CA ARG A 128 -6.46 -6.58 11.64
C ARG A 128 -6.83 -6.32 10.18
N VAL A 129 -6.29 -7.12 9.27
CA VAL A 129 -6.63 -7.00 7.85
C VAL A 129 -8.11 -7.34 7.66
N ALA A 130 -8.88 -6.39 7.16
CA ALA A 130 -10.31 -6.54 6.88
C ALA A 130 -10.52 -7.07 5.47
N GLU A 131 -9.94 -6.41 4.48
CA GLU A 131 -10.08 -6.78 3.07
C GLU A 131 -8.71 -6.87 2.41
N LYS A 132 -8.58 -7.84 1.52
CA LYS A 132 -7.46 -7.97 0.58
C LYS A 132 -8.00 -7.72 -0.82
N LEU A 133 -7.73 -6.53 -1.34
CA LEU A 133 -8.19 -6.12 -2.65
C LEU A 133 -7.04 -6.20 -3.66
N GLU A 134 -7.38 -6.47 -4.90
CA GLU A 134 -6.49 -6.34 -6.02
C GLU A 134 -7.05 -5.29 -6.97
N TYR A 135 -6.31 -4.18 -7.13
CA TYR A 135 -6.60 -3.17 -8.12
C TYR A 135 -5.89 -3.60 -9.41
N ARG A 136 -6.67 -3.86 -10.43
CA ARG A 136 -6.18 -4.48 -11.66
C ARG A 136 -6.49 -3.61 -12.87
N VAL A 137 -5.48 -3.44 -13.71
CA VAL A 137 -5.66 -2.98 -15.09
C VAL A 137 -5.65 -4.22 -15.97
N ALA A 138 -6.77 -4.51 -16.60
CA ALA A 138 -6.90 -5.66 -17.48
C ALA A 138 -6.85 -5.23 -18.94
N ALA A 139 -6.08 -5.96 -19.75
CA ALA A 139 -6.08 -5.78 -21.20
C ALA A 139 -7.41 -6.22 -21.80
N ARG A 140 -7.91 -5.44 -22.76
CA ARG A 140 -9.11 -5.73 -23.57
C ARG A 140 -8.78 -5.42 -25.03
N ASP A 141 -9.57 -5.94 -25.93
CA ASP A 141 -9.38 -5.76 -27.39
C ASP A 141 -9.45 -4.28 -27.80
N ASP A 142 -10.21 -3.47 -27.07
CA ASP A 142 -10.46 -2.05 -27.33
C ASP A 142 -9.73 -1.09 -26.38
N GLY A 143 -8.80 -1.61 -25.54
CA GLY A 143 -8.03 -0.81 -24.59
C GLY A 143 -7.78 -1.50 -23.27
N THR A 144 -7.86 -0.74 -22.17
CA THR A 144 -7.68 -1.27 -20.81
C THR A 144 -8.90 -0.99 -19.94
N GLU A 145 -9.21 -1.90 -19.06
CA GLU A 145 -10.27 -1.79 -18.06
C GLU A 145 -9.67 -1.78 -16.66
N PHE A 146 -10.16 -0.89 -15.80
CA PHE A 146 -9.81 -0.87 -14.38
C PHE A 146 -10.85 -1.65 -13.57
N VAL A 147 -10.39 -2.65 -12.83
CA VAL A 147 -11.24 -3.54 -12.03
C VAL A 147 -10.67 -3.63 -10.61
N ILE A 148 -11.55 -3.61 -9.63
CA ILE A 148 -11.23 -3.93 -8.24
C ILE A 148 -11.78 -5.33 -7.95
N MET A 149 -10.95 -6.20 -7.40
CA MET A 149 -11.35 -7.55 -7.02
C MET A 149 -11.11 -7.77 -5.53
N ASP A 150 -12.13 -8.29 -4.84
CA ASP A 150 -11.98 -8.81 -3.48
C ASP A 150 -11.39 -10.22 -3.56
N MET A 151 -10.19 -10.40 -3.00
CA MET A 151 -9.45 -11.66 -3.07
C MET A 151 -10.11 -12.78 -2.25
N ALA A 152 -10.89 -12.44 -1.23
CA ALA A 152 -11.56 -13.44 -0.38
C ALA A 152 -12.82 -14.00 -1.04
N THR A 153 -13.59 -13.15 -1.72
CA THR A 153 -14.90 -13.52 -2.30
C THR A 153 -14.85 -13.72 -3.81
N GLY A 154 -13.82 -13.21 -4.48
CA GLY A 154 -13.75 -13.17 -5.94
C GLY A 154 -14.70 -12.17 -6.58
N ARG A 155 -15.37 -11.34 -5.78
CA ARG A 155 -16.26 -10.30 -6.29
C ARG A 155 -15.45 -9.22 -7.00
N GLU A 156 -15.88 -8.91 -8.20
CA GLU A 156 -15.30 -7.83 -8.99
C GLU A 156 -16.29 -6.68 -9.15
N TRP A 157 -15.75 -5.47 -9.24
CA TRP A 157 -16.50 -4.28 -9.64
C TRP A 157 -15.60 -3.32 -10.41
N ILE A 158 -16.19 -2.53 -11.27
CA ILE A 158 -15.49 -1.53 -12.04
C ILE A 158 -15.35 -0.28 -11.19
N GLY A 159 -14.11 0.18 -11.08
CA GLY A 159 -13.75 1.38 -10.31
C GLY A 159 -14.10 2.68 -11.02
#